data_e1e4552bc752f8c1bfabed9a17c86b4a
#
_entry.id   e1e4552bc752f8c1bfabed9a17c86b4a
#
_cell.length_a   1.000
_cell.length_b   1.000
_cell.length_c   1.000
_cell.angle_alpha   90.00
_cell.angle_beta   90.00
_cell.angle_gamma   90.00
#
_symmetry.space_group_name_H-M   'P 1'
#
loop_
_entity.id
_entity.type
_entity.pdbx_description
1 polymer ?
#
loop_
_entity_poly.entity_id
_entity_poly.type
_entity_poly.pdbx_seq_one_letter_code
_entity_poly.pdbx_strand_id
1 'polypeptide(L)'
;MVDIFVCGRAQVWHNTAKLTPAQIKAKIGCTHIINGYLFNSKFQPVGWTVIDGTIISRDAYRDWGVSIGSDGRPQMLTDRGGSFLSGVPLLKSGARLERNLTPDVARRAARTAVGWMPDGRVCLWCDKTALTREQLQEKLLGLGVSDALMLDGGGSTQGIFPKGKVSSSRKVPTLLLFWEKKEEPAKEPAMEWAADNGVLTAVQLAEPERAVTRRELAEVLYRCRKQT
;
A
#
# COMPACT_ATOMS: atom_id res chain seq x y z
N MET A 1 -14.16 -1.15 5.34
CA MET A 1 -12.96 -1.98 5.64
C MET A 1 -11.75 -1.08 5.72
N VAL A 2 -10.92 -1.32 6.71
CA VAL A 2 -9.66 -0.57 6.95
C VAL A 2 -8.57 -1.59 7.18
N ASP A 3 -7.36 -1.32 6.68
CA ASP A 3 -6.17 -2.11 6.97
C ASP A 3 -4.94 -1.20 7.08
N ILE A 4 -4.05 -1.50 8.03
CA ILE A 4 -2.80 -0.76 8.29
C ILE A 4 -1.66 -1.77 8.28
N PHE A 5 -0.68 -1.56 7.41
CA PHE A 5 0.39 -2.54 7.18
C PHE A 5 1.69 -1.87 6.75
N VAL A 6 2.79 -2.57 6.87
CA VAL A 6 4.09 -2.16 6.32
C VAL A 6 4.09 -2.47 4.83
N CYS A 7 4.13 -1.43 4.00
CA CYS A 7 4.15 -1.59 2.55
C CYS A 7 5.59 -1.85 2.07
N GLY A 8 5.81 -3.00 1.45
CA GLY A 8 7.08 -3.33 0.81
C GLY A 8 7.17 -2.75 -0.61
N ARG A 9 6.05 -2.77 -1.34
CA ARG A 9 5.95 -2.26 -2.71
C ARG A 9 4.53 -1.84 -3.04
N ALA A 10 4.37 -0.83 -3.89
CA ALA A 10 3.10 -0.42 -4.49
C ALA A 10 3.22 -0.29 -6.01
N GLN A 11 2.09 -0.25 -6.70
CA GLN A 11 2.02 -0.06 -8.15
C GLN A 11 0.70 0.63 -8.52
N VAL A 12 0.77 1.56 -9.48
CA VAL A 12 -0.41 2.06 -10.20
C VAL A 12 -0.70 1.10 -11.34
N TRP A 13 -1.92 0.56 -11.40
CA TRP A 13 -2.36 -0.37 -12.44
C TRP A 13 -3.32 0.32 -13.40
N HIS A 14 -3.00 0.32 -14.71
CA HIS A 14 -3.90 0.76 -15.79
C HIS A 14 -4.74 -0.43 -16.27
N ASN A 15 -6.03 -0.37 -15.97
CA ASN A 15 -6.96 -1.47 -16.21
C ASN A 15 -7.65 -1.38 -17.58
N THR A 16 -6.89 -1.36 -18.64
CA THR A 16 -7.41 -1.28 -20.02
C THR A 16 -8.30 -2.47 -20.38
N ALA A 17 -8.00 -3.65 -19.82
CA ALA A 17 -8.79 -4.88 -20.03
C ALA A 17 -10.07 -4.95 -19.20
N LYS A 18 -10.39 -3.92 -18.42
CA LYS A 18 -11.60 -3.85 -17.56
C LYS A 18 -11.76 -5.06 -16.63
N LEU A 19 -10.67 -5.59 -16.10
CA LEU A 19 -10.67 -6.70 -15.16
C LEU A 19 -11.28 -6.27 -13.82
N THR A 20 -11.78 -7.24 -13.07
CA THR A 20 -12.16 -7.03 -11.66
C THR A 20 -10.92 -7.02 -10.76
N PRO A 21 -10.98 -6.42 -9.56
CA PRO A 21 -9.88 -6.52 -8.59
C PRO A 21 -9.45 -7.97 -8.30
N ALA A 22 -10.39 -8.92 -8.26
CA ALA A 22 -10.10 -10.33 -8.03
C ALA A 22 -9.27 -10.95 -9.17
N GLN A 23 -9.63 -10.66 -10.42
CA GLN A 23 -8.87 -11.11 -11.59
C GLN A 23 -7.46 -10.52 -11.63
N ILE A 24 -7.33 -9.23 -11.29
CA ILE A 24 -6.02 -8.57 -11.21
C ILE A 24 -5.19 -9.18 -10.10
N LYS A 25 -5.75 -9.35 -8.89
CA LYS A 25 -5.05 -9.96 -7.75
C LYS A 25 -4.56 -11.37 -8.08
N ALA A 26 -5.40 -12.19 -8.69
CA ALA A 26 -5.02 -13.55 -9.10
C ALA A 26 -3.87 -13.56 -10.12
N LYS A 27 -3.84 -12.56 -11.03
CA LYS A 27 -2.80 -12.43 -12.06
C LYS A 27 -1.47 -11.89 -11.50
N ILE A 28 -1.53 -10.94 -10.56
CA ILE A 28 -0.39 -10.13 -10.13
C ILE A 28 0.16 -10.57 -8.77
N GLY A 29 -0.65 -11.20 -7.91
CA GLY A 29 -0.23 -11.69 -6.59
C GLY A 29 -0.03 -10.59 -5.55
N CYS A 30 -0.68 -9.42 -5.69
CA CYS A 30 -0.63 -8.37 -4.67
C CYS A 30 -1.40 -8.77 -3.41
N THR A 31 -1.01 -8.23 -2.26
CA THR A 31 -1.72 -8.49 -0.98
C THR A 31 -2.98 -7.65 -0.86
N HIS A 32 -2.89 -6.37 -1.26
CA HIS A 32 -4.01 -5.42 -1.22
C HIS A 32 -4.23 -4.80 -2.59
N ILE A 33 -5.48 -4.47 -2.89
CA ILE A 33 -5.87 -3.75 -4.08
C ILE A 33 -7.06 -2.87 -3.76
N ILE A 34 -7.02 -1.61 -4.19
CA ILE A 34 -8.13 -0.65 -4.08
C ILE A 34 -8.34 0.06 -5.43
N ASN A 35 -9.55 0.60 -5.65
CA ASN A 35 -9.78 1.43 -6.81
C ASN A 35 -8.90 2.68 -6.80
N GLY A 36 -8.59 3.18 -7.99
CA GLY A 36 -7.82 4.40 -8.19
C GLY A 36 -8.68 5.67 -8.12
N TYR A 37 -8.25 6.69 -8.86
CA TYR A 37 -8.87 8.01 -8.86
C TYR A 37 -10.02 8.11 -9.87
N LEU A 38 -10.60 9.30 -9.98
CA LEU A 38 -11.75 9.63 -10.85
C LEU A 38 -11.49 9.31 -12.31
N PHE A 39 -12.55 9.08 -13.07
CA PHE A 39 -12.51 8.82 -14.49
C PHE A 39 -13.76 9.35 -15.20
N ASN A 40 -13.65 9.56 -16.51
CA ASN A 40 -14.72 10.05 -17.36
C ASN A 40 -15.60 8.92 -17.95
N SER A 41 -16.65 9.30 -18.66
CA SER A 41 -17.57 8.35 -19.33
C SER A 41 -16.91 7.51 -20.43
N LYS A 42 -15.77 7.92 -20.95
CA LYS A 42 -14.95 7.16 -21.92
C LYS A 42 -14.00 6.16 -21.25
N PHE A 43 -14.13 5.92 -19.94
CA PHE A 43 -13.26 5.04 -19.15
C PHE A 43 -11.80 5.51 -19.12
N GLN A 44 -11.55 6.81 -19.19
CA GLN A 44 -10.21 7.39 -19.13
C GLN A 44 -9.98 8.01 -17.75
N PRO A 45 -8.81 7.82 -17.13
CA PRO A 45 -8.48 8.49 -15.86
C PRO A 45 -8.58 10.01 -16.00
N VAL A 46 -9.05 10.68 -14.95
CA VAL A 46 -9.05 12.13 -14.80
C VAL A 46 -7.98 12.49 -13.75
N GLY A 47 -7.35 13.65 -13.91
CA GLY A 47 -6.18 14.05 -13.13
C GLY A 47 -4.89 13.53 -13.74
N TRP A 48 -3.75 13.73 -13.05
CA TRP A 48 -2.49 13.17 -13.47
C TRP A 48 -2.43 11.67 -13.15
N THR A 49 -2.12 10.90 -14.18
CA THR A 49 -1.83 9.48 -14.06
C THR A 49 -0.57 9.19 -14.87
N VAL A 50 0.49 8.79 -14.19
CA VAL A 50 1.76 8.36 -14.78
C VAL A 50 2.01 6.92 -14.34
N ILE A 51 2.42 6.06 -15.25
CA ILE A 51 2.75 4.66 -14.95
C ILE A 51 4.11 4.38 -15.57
N ASP A 52 5.08 4.08 -14.71
CA ASP A 52 6.46 3.77 -15.10
C ASP A 52 7.04 4.83 -16.06
N GLY A 53 6.85 6.11 -15.72
CA GLY A 53 7.28 7.27 -16.51
C GLY A 53 6.38 7.61 -17.70
N THR A 54 5.42 6.75 -18.05
CA THR A 54 4.49 7.00 -19.17
C THR A 54 3.27 7.78 -18.69
N ILE A 55 3.01 8.93 -19.31
CA ILE A 55 1.83 9.76 -19.00
C ILE A 55 0.60 9.13 -19.63
N ILE A 56 -0.34 8.66 -18.81
CA ILE A 56 -1.63 8.10 -19.24
C ILE A 56 -2.71 9.19 -19.33
N SER A 57 -2.70 10.11 -18.37
CA SER A 57 -3.62 11.24 -18.32
C SER A 57 -2.92 12.46 -17.74
N ARG A 58 -3.27 13.64 -18.24
CA ARG A 58 -2.70 14.92 -17.84
C ARG A 58 -3.83 15.91 -17.54
N ASP A 59 -3.93 16.32 -16.28
CA ASP A 59 -4.88 17.33 -15.83
C ASP A 59 -4.22 18.22 -14.78
N ALA A 60 -4.28 19.53 -14.99
CA ALA A 60 -3.64 20.52 -14.13
C ALA A 60 -4.32 20.67 -12.75
N TYR A 61 -5.50 20.11 -12.56
CA TYR A 61 -6.34 20.36 -11.38
C TYR A 61 -5.88 19.68 -10.09
N ARG A 62 -4.96 18.71 -10.15
CA ARG A 62 -4.61 17.87 -8.99
C ARG A 62 -3.11 17.78 -8.80
N ASP A 63 -2.62 18.56 -7.83
CA ASP A 63 -1.19 18.63 -7.52
C ASP A 63 -0.71 17.46 -6.66
N TRP A 64 -1.59 16.91 -5.81
CA TRP A 64 -1.28 15.82 -4.89
C TRP A 64 -1.69 14.47 -5.43
N GLY A 65 -0.88 13.46 -5.14
CA GLY A 65 -1.17 12.09 -5.53
C GLY A 65 -0.34 11.06 -4.76
N VAL A 66 -0.62 9.81 -5.05
CA VAL A 66 0.23 8.68 -4.68
C VAL A 66 1.37 8.65 -5.68
N SER A 67 2.57 9.01 -5.22
CA SER A 67 3.81 8.92 -5.97
C SER A 67 4.55 7.65 -5.60
N ILE A 68 5.04 6.90 -6.58
CA ILE A 68 5.79 5.66 -6.39
C ILE A 68 7.09 5.81 -7.16
N GLY A 69 8.19 5.97 -6.44
CA GLY A 69 9.53 6.07 -7.00
C GLY A 69 10.15 4.72 -7.37
N SER A 70 11.44 4.73 -7.67
CA SER A 70 12.21 3.52 -8.03
C SER A 70 12.32 2.49 -6.90
N ASP A 71 12.17 2.94 -5.63
CA ASP A 71 12.14 2.06 -4.45
C ASP A 71 10.79 1.31 -4.30
N GLY A 72 9.79 1.63 -5.14
CA GLY A 72 8.47 1.05 -5.13
C GLY A 72 7.59 1.46 -3.95
N ARG A 73 8.04 2.36 -3.06
CA ARG A 73 7.27 2.79 -1.90
C ARG A 73 6.28 3.91 -2.27
N PRO A 74 5.02 3.82 -1.82
CA PRO A 74 4.06 4.86 -2.06
C PRO A 74 4.26 6.02 -1.09
N GLN A 75 4.20 7.25 -1.60
CA GLN A 75 4.29 8.48 -0.82
C GLN A 75 3.20 9.47 -1.28
N MET A 76 2.77 10.36 -0.38
CA MET A 76 1.91 11.47 -0.74
C MET A 76 2.77 12.67 -1.16
N LEU A 77 2.96 12.85 -2.45
CA LEU A 77 3.81 13.90 -3.03
C LEU A 77 3.11 14.62 -4.16
N THR A 78 3.78 15.66 -4.66
CA THR A 78 3.47 16.35 -5.92
C THR A 78 4.41 15.91 -7.05
N ASP A 79 5.44 15.14 -6.72
CA ASP A 79 6.40 14.59 -7.69
C ASP A 79 5.76 13.50 -8.55
N ARG A 80 5.91 13.64 -9.86
CA ARG A 80 5.35 12.77 -10.90
C ARG A 80 6.40 11.88 -11.56
N GLY A 81 7.60 11.81 -10.97
CA GLY A 81 8.62 10.85 -11.36
C GLY A 81 8.19 9.41 -11.05
N GLY A 82 8.55 8.45 -11.89
CA GLY A 82 8.13 7.05 -11.73
C GLY A 82 6.65 6.84 -12.05
N SER A 83 5.86 6.35 -11.07
CA SER A 83 4.40 6.22 -11.19
C SER A 83 3.69 7.22 -10.27
N PHE A 84 2.62 7.82 -10.76
CA PHE A 84 1.84 8.81 -10.04
C PHE A 84 0.34 8.64 -10.31
N LEU A 85 -0.47 8.71 -9.26
CA LEU A 85 -1.93 8.73 -9.37
C LEU A 85 -2.48 9.88 -8.53
N SER A 86 -3.16 10.82 -9.16
CA SER A 86 -3.84 11.94 -8.48
C SER A 86 -4.78 11.47 -7.38
N GLY A 87 -4.97 12.32 -6.37
CA GLY A 87 -5.93 12.15 -5.28
C GLY A 87 -6.35 13.49 -4.69
N VAL A 88 -7.45 13.50 -3.97
CA VAL A 88 -7.88 14.68 -3.20
C VAL A 88 -7.15 14.67 -1.86
N PRO A 89 -6.31 15.66 -1.54
CA PRO A 89 -5.63 15.71 -0.25
C PRO A 89 -6.65 15.89 0.88
N LEU A 90 -6.54 15.03 1.88
CA LEU A 90 -7.37 15.04 3.08
C LEU A 90 -6.61 15.52 4.30
N LEU A 91 -5.43 14.96 4.52
CA LEU A 91 -4.57 15.24 5.68
C LEU A 91 -3.15 15.50 5.21
N LYS A 92 -2.45 16.38 5.92
CA LYS A 92 -1.01 16.60 5.80
C LYS A 92 -0.42 16.87 7.17
N SER A 93 0.57 16.10 7.57
CA SER A 93 1.25 16.21 8.88
C SER A 93 0.25 16.28 10.06
N GLY A 94 -0.77 15.43 10.03
CA GLY A 94 -1.81 15.37 11.07
C GLY A 94 -2.85 16.49 11.03
N ALA A 95 -2.78 17.42 10.08
CA ALA A 95 -3.74 18.51 9.92
C ALA A 95 -4.72 18.24 8.77
N ARG A 96 -5.97 18.66 8.92
CA ARG A 96 -6.98 18.63 7.86
C ARG A 96 -6.63 19.63 6.76
N LEU A 97 -6.73 19.19 5.51
CA LEU A 97 -6.60 20.05 4.35
C LEU A 97 -7.97 20.40 3.80
N GLU A 98 -8.25 21.69 3.73
CA GLU A 98 -9.46 22.19 3.12
C GLU A 98 -9.28 22.37 1.62
N ARG A 99 -10.26 21.92 0.84
CA ARG A 99 -10.30 22.07 -0.61
C ARG A 99 -11.72 22.32 -1.08
N ASN A 100 -11.87 23.23 -2.02
CA ASN A 100 -13.11 23.38 -2.74
C ASN A 100 -13.29 22.19 -3.69
N LEU A 101 -14.31 21.39 -3.42
CA LEU A 101 -14.66 20.23 -4.22
C LEU A 101 -15.93 20.52 -5.01
N THR A 102 -16.05 19.92 -6.18
CA THR A 102 -17.29 19.93 -6.93
C THR A 102 -18.38 19.20 -6.14
N PRO A 103 -19.67 19.56 -6.25
CA PRO A 103 -20.76 19.01 -5.45
C PRO A 103 -20.86 17.48 -5.52
N ASP A 104 -20.54 16.87 -6.67
CA ASP A 104 -20.53 15.43 -6.89
C ASP A 104 -19.43 14.70 -6.10
N VAL A 105 -18.28 15.32 -5.91
CA VAL A 105 -17.17 14.81 -5.09
C VAL A 105 -17.38 15.11 -3.60
N ALA A 106 -17.94 16.28 -3.28
CA ALA A 106 -18.18 16.72 -1.90
C ALA A 106 -19.31 15.94 -1.21
N ARG A 107 -20.29 15.46 -1.98
CA ARG A 107 -21.48 14.78 -1.45
C ARG A 107 -21.12 13.60 -0.53
N ARG A 108 -22.04 13.26 0.38
CA ARG A 108 -21.94 12.06 1.20
C ARG A 108 -21.99 10.80 0.32
N ALA A 109 -20.98 9.95 0.40
CA ALA A 109 -20.83 8.75 -0.43
C ALA A 109 -19.91 7.71 0.23
N ALA A 110 -19.92 6.48 -0.30
CA ALA A 110 -18.87 5.49 -0.03
C ALA A 110 -17.49 6.09 -0.36
N ARG A 111 -16.46 5.74 0.43
CA ARG A 111 -15.15 6.36 0.31
C ARG A 111 -14.02 5.35 0.17
N THR A 112 -13.05 5.70 -0.66
CA THR A 112 -11.76 5.04 -0.75
C THR A 112 -10.67 6.07 -0.46
N ALA A 113 -9.71 5.71 0.38
CA ALA A 113 -8.57 6.57 0.69
C ALA A 113 -7.31 5.74 0.91
N VAL A 114 -6.18 6.38 0.70
CA VAL A 114 -4.86 5.90 1.10
C VAL A 114 -4.25 6.91 2.06
N GLY A 115 -3.66 6.43 3.14
CA GLY A 115 -3.02 7.25 4.16
C GLY A 115 -1.68 6.69 4.57
N TRP A 116 -0.91 7.50 5.25
CA TRP A 116 0.41 7.17 5.78
C TRP A 116 0.43 7.48 7.27
N MET A 117 0.92 6.53 8.04
CA MET A 117 1.15 6.67 9.46
C MET A 117 2.49 7.38 9.71
N PRO A 118 2.70 8.02 10.87
CA PRO A 118 4.00 8.62 11.23
C PRO A 118 5.17 7.64 11.20
N ASP A 119 4.93 6.35 11.45
CA ASP A 119 5.92 5.28 11.42
C ASP A 119 6.17 4.69 10.02
N GLY A 120 5.54 5.26 8.97
CA GLY A 120 5.70 4.85 7.58
C GLY A 120 4.78 3.72 7.12
N ARG A 121 3.93 3.16 7.99
CA ARG A 121 2.90 2.20 7.57
C ARG A 121 1.87 2.87 6.67
N VAL A 122 1.29 2.10 5.77
CA VAL A 122 0.20 2.52 4.89
C VAL A 122 -1.14 2.13 5.50
N CYS A 123 -2.08 3.07 5.50
CA CYS A 123 -3.48 2.86 5.87
C CYS A 123 -4.34 2.88 4.61
N LEU A 124 -5.08 1.81 4.35
CA LEU A 124 -6.08 1.77 3.29
C LEU A 124 -7.48 1.82 3.89
N TRP A 125 -8.26 2.79 3.43
CA TRP A 125 -9.70 2.92 3.73
C TRP A 125 -10.51 2.59 2.49
N CYS A 126 -11.39 1.61 2.59
CA CYS A 126 -12.34 1.28 1.53
C CYS A 126 -13.65 0.82 2.18
N ASP A 127 -14.67 1.66 2.16
CA ASP A 127 -15.92 1.38 2.88
C ASP A 127 -17.15 1.88 2.13
N LYS A 128 -18.23 1.08 2.15
CA LYS A 128 -19.53 1.41 1.55
C LYS A 128 -20.37 2.35 2.41
N THR A 129 -20.03 2.52 3.67
CA THR A 129 -20.68 3.51 4.53
C THR A 129 -20.52 4.89 3.93
N ALA A 130 -21.65 5.57 3.70
CA ALA A 130 -21.62 6.91 3.14
C ALA A 130 -21.09 7.91 4.18
N LEU A 131 -19.99 8.57 3.84
CA LEU A 131 -19.32 9.59 4.65
C LEU A 131 -19.18 10.89 3.87
N THR A 132 -19.22 12.03 4.58
CA THR A 132 -18.70 13.27 4.05
C THR A 132 -17.16 13.24 4.06
N ARG A 133 -16.51 14.21 3.40
CA ARG A 133 -15.06 14.36 3.46
C ARG A 133 -14.57 14.55 4.90
N GLU A 134 -15.23 15.44 5.65
CA GLU A 134 -14.89 15.80 7.03
C GLU A 134 -15.00 14.60 7.97
N GLN A 135 -16.04 13.79 7.80
CA GLN A 135 -16.21 12.53 8.55
C GLN A 135 -15.11 11.52 8.23
N LEU A 136 -14.66 11.44 6.98
CA LEU A 136 -13.53 10.59 6.59
C LEU A 136 -12.23 11.11 7.20
N GLN A 137 -11.96 12.43 7.16
CA GLN A 137 -10.79 13.05 7.79
C GLN A 137 -10.76 12.75 9.30
N GLU A 138 -11.89 12.90 9.99
CA GLU A 138 -12.00 12.60 11.42
C GLU A 138 -11.66 11.13 11.73
N LYS A 139 -12.22 10.21 10.95
CA LYS A 139 -11.93 8.78 11.12
C LYS A 139 -10.46 8.44 10.88
N LEU A 140 -9.84 9.02 9.86
CA LEU A 140 -8.43 8.81 9.56
C LEU A 140 -7.52 9.37 10.66
N LEU A 141 -7.83 10.57 11.18
CA LEU A 141 -7.13 11.15 12.33
C LEU A 141 -7.28 10.28 13.58
N GLY A 142 -8.48 9.74 13.84
CA GLY A 142 -8.73 8.82 14.94
C GLY A 142 -7.95 7.50 14.84
N LEU A 143 -7.50 7.13 13.64
CA LEU A 143 -6.59 5.98 13.41
C LEU A 143 -5.11 6.35 13.54
N GLY A 144 -4.78 7.64 13.75
CA GLY A 144 -3.40 8.13 13.82
C GLY A 144 -2.75 8.38 12.45
N VAL A 145 -3.53 8.48 11.37
CA VAL A 145 -3.02 8.78 10.03
C VAL A 145 -2.52 10.22 9.97
N SER A 146 -1.29 10.44 9.51
CA SER A 146 -0.69 11.78 9.37
C SER A 146 -0.95 12.43 8.03
N ASP A 147 -0.86 11.67 6.96
CA ASP A 147 -1.06 12.13 5.58
C ASP A 147 -2.11 11.25 4.91
N ALA A 148 -3.00 11.84 4.10
CA ALA A 148 -4.04 11.05 3.43
C ALA A 148 -4.54 11.69 2.15
N LEU A 149 -4.88 10.83 1.19
CA LEU A 149 -5.53 11.16 -0.07
C LEU A 149 -6.86 10.39 -0.21
N MET A 150 -7.91 11.08 -0.63
CA MET A 150 -9.15 10.43 -1.07
C MET A 150 -9.06 10.11 -2.55
N LEU A 151 -9.46 8.90 -2.88
CA LEU A 151 -9.59 8.38 -4.24
C LEU A 151 -11.04 8.44 -4.71
N ASP A 152 -11.38 7.79 -5.84
CA ASP A 152 -12.75 7.73 -6.31
C ASP A 152 -13.65 6.99 -5.31
N GLY A 153 -14.85 7.49 -5.13
CA GLY A 153 -15.82 7.02 -4.16
C GLY A 153 -17.11 6.50 -4.78
N GLY A 154 -18.16 6.44 -3.96
CA GLY A 154 -19.48 6.02 -4.39
C GLY A 154 -19.50 4.63 -5.02
N GLY A 155 -20.02 4.53 -6.24
CA GLY A 155 -20.10 3.27 -6.98
C GLY A 155 -18.74 2.66 -7.33
N SER A 156 -17.66 3.44 -7.34
CA SER A 156 -16.31 2.96 -7.66
C SER A 156 -15.60 2.32 -6.46
N THR A 157 -16.07 2.58 -5.25
CA THR A 157 -15.46 2.07 -4.01
C THR A 157 -15.41 0.55 -4.01
N GLN A 158 -14.20 0.00 -4.15
CA GLN A 158 -13.93 -1.44 -4.18
C GLN A 158 -12.49 -1.74 -3.78
N GLY A 159 -12.28 -2.91 -3.19
CA GLY A 159 -10.93 -3.35 -2.81
C GLY A 159 -10.91 -4.78 -2.32
N ILE A 160 -9.71 -5.37 -2.28
CA ILE A 160 -9.43 -6.69 -1.70
C ILE A 160 -8.27 -6.54 -0.74
N PHE A 161 -8.43 -7.13 0.41
CA PHE A 161 -7.52 -7.10 1.54
C PHE A 161 -7.24 -8.54 1.99
N PRO A 162 -6.22 -8.80 2.79
CA PRO A 162 -6.01 -10.14 3.36
C PRO A 162 -7.24 -10.65 4.13
N LYS A 163 -7.93 -9.77 4.86
CA LYS A 163 -9.06 -10.11 5.75
C LYS A 163 -10.44 -9.98 5.09
N GLY A 164 -10.54 -9.65 3.80
CA GLY A 164 -11.82 -9.52 3.14
C GLY A 164 -11.84 -8.65 1.90
N LYS A 165 -13.03 -8.31 1.43
CA LYS A 165 -13.22 -7.50 0.22
C LYS A 165 -14.38 -6.52 0.35
N VAL A 166 -14.29 -5.41 -0.39
CA VAL A 166 -15.38 -4.48 -0.69
C VAL A 166 -15.65 -4.58 -2.18
N SER A 167 -16.83 -5.05 -2.56
CA SER A 167 -17.16 -5.35 -3.95
C SER A 167 -17.93 -4.22 -4.63
N SER A 168 -17.70 -4.04 -5.94
CA SER A 168 -18.49 -3.20 -6.82
C SER A 168 -18.65 -3.86 -8.19
N SER A 169 -19.77 -3.64 -8.84
CA SER A 169 -19.97 -4.03 -10.23
C SER A 169 -19.31 -3.06 -11.21
N ARG A 170 -18.99 -1.84 -10.76
CA ARG A 170 -18.36 -0.82 -11.60
C ARG A 170 -16.92 -1.17 -11.92
N LYS A 171 -16.59 -1.22 -13.19
CA LYS A 171 -15.20 -1.29 -13.64
C LYS A 171 -14.55 0.07 -13.47
N VAL A 172 -13.26 0.07 -13.14
CA VAL A 172 -12.47 1.29 -12.95
C VAL A 172 -11.20 1.22 -13.79
N PRO A 173 -10.76 2.34 -14.39
CA PRO A 173 -9.60 2.34 -15.29
C PRO A 173 -8.26 2.30 -14.56
N THR A 174 -8.23 2.69 -13.28
CA THR A 174 -7.01 2.66 -12.46
C THR A 174 -7.25 2.00 -11.12
N LEU A 175 -6.25 1.29 -10.64
CA LEU A 175 -6.21 0.71 -9.30
C LEU A 175 -4.84 0.95 -8.67
N LEU A 176 -4.79 0.93 -7.34
CA LEU A 176 -3.57 0.86 -6.56
C LEU A 176 -3.41 -0.55 -6.02
N LEU A 177 -2.27 -1.13 -6.28
CA LEU A 177 -1.86 -2.45 -5.83
C LEU A 177 -0.75 -2.30 -4.79
N PHE A 178 -0.80 -3.11 -3.73
CA PHE A 178 0.22 -3.10 -2.69
C PHE A 178 0.65 -4.51 -2.34
N TRP A 179 1.92 -4.65 -1.99
CA TRP A 179 2.50 -5.85 -1.41
C TRP A 179 2.95 -5.51 -0.01
N GLU A 180 2.37 -6.18 0.96
CA GLU A 180 2.79 -6.09 2.33
C GLU A 180 4.21 -6.63 2.47
N LYS A 181 5.06 -5.92 3.20
CA LYS A 181 6.38 -6.42 3.56
C LYS A 181 6.15 -7.59 4.52
N LYS A 182 6.58 -8.78 4.11
CA LYS A 182 6.65 -9.89 5.06
C LYS A 182 7.64 -9.46 6.15
N GLU A 183 7.19 -9.50 7.39
CA GLU A 183 8.14 -9.47 8.49
C GLU A 183 9.03 -10.69 8.31
N GLU A 184 10.32 -10.49 8.12
CA GLU A 184 11.26 -11.55 8.39
C GLU A 184 11.05 -11.92 9.86
N PRO A 185 10.85 -13.20 10.19
CA PRO A 185 10.77 -13.58 11.61
C PRO A 185 11.96 -12.92 12.29
N ALA A 186 11.69 -12.20 13.38
CA ALA A 186 12.74 -11.58 14.18
C ALA A 186 13.76 -12.68 14.46
N LYS A 187 14.99 -12.49 13.97
CA LYS A 187 16.07 -13.45 14.27
C LYS A 187 16.11 -13.52 15.77
N GLU A 188 15.91 -14.72 16.30
CA GLU A 188 16.05 -14.88 17.75
C GLU A 188 17.40 -14.31 18.17
N PRO A 189 17.50 -13.54 19.28
CA PRO A 189 18.76 -12.95 19.72
C PRO A 189 19.91 -13.95 19.76
N ALA A 190 19.61 -15.21 20.07
CA ALA A 190 20.55 -16.31 20.03
C ALA A 190 21.07 -16.62 18.61
N MET A 191 20.21 -16.50 17.58
CA MET A 191 20.59 -16.73 16.19
C MET A 191 21.42 -15.58 15.64
N GLU A 192 21.10 -14.33 16.00
CA GLU A 192 21.84 -13.16 15.62
C GLU A 192 23.25 -13.19 16.26
N TRP A 193 23.33 -13.46 17.56
CA TRP A 193 24.60 -13.65 18.27
C TRP A 193 25.45 -14.76 17.63
N ALA A 194 24.85 -15.90 17.31
CA ALA A 194 25.53 -17.04 16.72
C ALA A 194 26.05 -16.75 15.29
N ALA A 195 25.32 -15.91 14.53
CA ALA A 195 25.77 -15.44 13.23
C ALA A 195 26.97 -14.50 13.34
N ASP A 196 26.88 -13.49 14.21
CA ASP A 196 27.90 -12.46 14.42
C ASP A 196 29.20 -13.06 14.97
N ASN A 197 29.10 -14.13 15.75
CA ASN A 197 30.25 -14.85 16.31
C ASN A 197 30.72 -16.03 15.46
N GLY A 198 30.21 -16.19 14.24
CA GLY A 198 30.63 -17.23 13.30
C GLY A 198 30.35 -18.65 13.75
N VAL A 199 29.41 -18.82 14.67
CA VAL A 199 29.02 -20.13 15.22
C VAL A 199 28.14 -20.91 14.23
N LEU A 200 27.29 -20.18 13.46
CA LEU A 200 26.42 -20.75 12.44
C LEU A 200 26.96 -20.52 11.03
N THR A 201 26.71 -21.50 10.16
CA THR A 201 27.00 -21.37 8.73
C THR A 201 25.90 -20.61 8.02
N ALA A 202 26.17 -20.08 6.82
CA ALA A 202 25.16 -19.43 5.97
C ALA A 202 23.95 -20.34 5.68
N VAL A 203 24.15 -21.65 5.58
CA VAL A 203 23.07 -22.62 5.36
C VAL A 203 22.16 -22.76 6.59
N GLN A 204 22.75 -22.80 7.78
CA GLN A 204 22.00 -22.88 9.04
C GLN A 204 21.20 -21.60 9.32
N LEU A 205 21.69 -20.46 8.88
CA LEU A 205 20.99 -19.17 8.97
C LEU A 205 19.84 -19.06 7.96
N ALA A 206 19.97 -19.69 6.79
CA ALA A 206 18.92 -19.66 5.76
C ALA A 206 17.74 -20.57 6.09
N GLU A 207 17.95 -21.64 6.86
CA GLU A 207 16.93 -22.63 7.22
C GLU A 207 16.90 -22.88 8.74
N PRO A 208 16.49 -21.90 9.57
CA PRO A 208 16.56 -21.98 11.03
C PRO A 208 15.69 -23.09 11.63
N GLU A 209 14.62 -23.46 10.97
CA GLU A 209 13.69 -24.53 11.41
C GLU A 209 14.12 -25.93 11.01
N ARG A 210 15.19 -26.07 10.24
CA ARG A 210 15.69 -27.37 9.82
C ARG A 210 16.31 -28.13 11.00
N ALA A 211 15.98 -29.41 11.14
CA ALA A 211 16.58 -30.27 12.15
C ALA A 211 18.12 -30.34 11.97
N VAL A 212 18.82 -30.04 13.06
CA VAL A 212 20.30 -30.08 13.08
C VAL A 212 20.79 -31.50 13.20
N THR A 213 21.72 -31.90 12.33
CA THR A 213 22.37 -33.20 12.42
C THR A 213 23.35 -33.24 13.60
N ARG A 214 23.66 -34.47 14.08
CA ARG A 214 24.67 -34.66 15.14
C ARG A 214 26.03 -34.08 14.76
N ARG A 215 26.41 -34.15 13.49
CA ARG A 215 27.64 -33.57 12.98
C ARG A 215 27.67 -32.05 13.06
N GLU A 216 26.58 -31.38 12.58
CA GLU A 216 26.43 -29.92 12.64
C GLU A 216 26.45 -29.43 14.09
N LEU A 217 25.75 -30.15 15.01
CA LEU A 217 25.78 -29.81 16.43
C LEU A 217 27.20 -29.94 17.01
N ALA A 218 27.94 -30.97 16.65
CA ALA A 218 29.33 -31.15 17.10
C ALA A 218 30.25 -30.02 16.58
N GLU A 219 30.06 -29.56 15.34
CA GLU A 219 30.80 -28.45 14.76
C GLU A 219 30.49 -27.12 15.48
N VAL A 220 29.23 -26.87 15.79
CA VAL A 220 28.77 -25.70 16.55
C VAL A 220 29.44 -25.69 17.94
N LEU A 221 29.35 -26.80 18.67
CA LEU A 221 29.94 -26.93 20.00
C LEU A 221 31.48 -26.78 19.97
N TYR A 222 32.15 -27.29 18.95
CA TYR A 222 33.59 -27.14 18.76
C TYR A 222 33.99 -25.68 18.53
N ARG A 223 33.23 -24.93 17.73
CA ARG A 223 33.48 -23.50 17.49
C ARG A 223 33.26 -22.68 18.75
N CYS A 224 32.20 -22.90 19.50
CA CYS A 224 31.94 -22.24 20.77
C CYS A 224 33.10 -22.43 21.75
N ARG A 225 33.67 -23.65 21.82
CA ARG A 225 34.81 -23.95 22.72
C ARG A 225 36.11 -23.24 22.34
N LYS A 226 36.30 -22.86 21.07
CA LYS A 226 37.50 -22.14 20.62
C LYS A 226 37.44 -20.64 20.85
N GLN A 227 36.30 -20.08 21.17
CA GLN A 227 36.09 -18.66 21.41
C GLN A 227 36.15 -18.30 22.91
N THR A 228 36.22 -19.28 23.80
CA THR A 228 36.51 -19.16 25.21
C THR A 228 38.00 -19.40 25.48
#